data_6df0c0ccd9fe20338d4c2006e40e7e7d
#
_entry.id   6df0c0ccd9fe20338d4c2006e40e7e7d
#
_cell.length_a   1.000
_cell.length_b   1.000
_cell.length_c   1.000
_cell.angle_alpha   90.00
_cell.angle_beta   90.00
_cell.angle_gamma   90.00
#
_symmetry.space_group_name_H-M   'P 1'
#
loop_
_entity.id
_entity.type
_entity.pdbx_description
1 polymer ?
#
loop_
_entity_poly.entity_id
_entity_poly.type
_entity_poly.pdbx_seq_one_letter_code
_entity_poly.pdbx_strand_id
1 'polypeptide(L)'
;PHVNIVAKASRARLPGDLRLGELVIDATGEEALSEAINFHRLSLPAAARPIVQYVWVTGQGQCTQVLWTDSDRQACYRCMRQNDDARTPRFDLGLPQNHEIVNGCQAFTPYAVSAPMSASALAIDQIAAWLGGGVSPRFRTRMIEGSTARQLKNQDVSPLKGCPACQKQ
;
A
#
# COMPACT_ATOMS: atom_id res chain seq x y z
N PRO A 1 -5.72 18.22 21.79
CA PRO A 1 -6.65 17.25 21.20
C PRO A 1 -6.33 15.87 21.76
N HIS A 2 -7.32 15.19 22.33
CA HIS A 2 -7.14 13.84 22.84
C HIS A 2 -7.42 12.86 21.72
N VAL A 3 -6.44 12.04 21.38
CA VAL A 3 -6.61 10.91 20.45
C VAL A 3 -7.12 9.72 21.25
N ASN A 4 -8.28 9.20 20.89
CA ASN A 4 -8.80 7.97 21.48
C ASN A 4 -8.33 6.79 20.60
N ILE A 5 -7.50 5.92 21.17
CA ILE A 5 -6.99 4.73 20.48
C ILE A 5 -7.72 3.52 21.05
N VAL A 6 -8.47 2.82 20.20
CA VAL A 6 -9.14 1.56 20.54
C VAL A 6 -8.41 0.41 19.85
N ALA A 7 -7.72 -0.40 20.62
CA ALA A 7 -7.10 -1.62 20.10
C ALA A 7 -8.13 -2.74 20.01
N LYS A 8 -8.24 -3.36 18.83
CA LYS A 8 -9.14 -4.49 18.58
C LYS A 8 -8.40 -5.62 17.89
N ALA A 9 -8.10 -6.66 18.64
CA ALA A 9 -7.54 -7.90 18.11
C ALA A 9 -8.63 -8.72 17.43
N SER A 10 -8.79 -8.58 16.12
CA SER A 10 -9.76 -9.36 15.34
C SER A 10 -9.24 -9.56 13.93
N ARG A 11 -9.72 -10.64 13.26
CA ARG A 11 -9.57 -10.74 11.80
C ARG A 11 -10.30 -9.59 11.13
N ALA A 12 -9.68 -8.97 10.13
CA ALA A 12 -10.35 -8.02 9.26
C ALA A 12 -11.58 -8.68 8.61
N ARG A 13 -12.74 -8.07 8.77
CA ARG A 13 -14.00 -8.55 8.18
C ARG A 13 -14.42 -7.60 7.08
N LEU A 14 -14.09 -7.95 5.85
CA LEU A 14 -14.63 -7.25 4.70
C LEU A 14 -16.07 -7.71 4.44
N PRO A 15 -17.04 -6.81 4.18
CA PRO A 15 -16.89 -5.36 3.99
C PRO A 15 -17.07 -4.48 5.25
N GLY A 16 -17.37 -5.07 6.41
CA GLY A 16 -17.79 -4.32 7.59
C GLY A 16 -16.77 -3.30 8.09
N ASP A 17 -15.51 -3.72 8.19
CA ASP A 17 -14.46 -2.90 8.79
C ASP A 17 -14.04 -1.71 7.91
N LEU A 18 -14.26 -1.77 6.58
CA LEU A 18 -13.96 -0.66 5.67
C LEU A 18 -14.97 0.51 5.74
N ARG A 19 -16.10 0.30 6.38
CA ARG A 19 -17.15 1.36 6.50
C ARG A 19 -16.95 2.25 7.72
N LEU A 20 -15.96 1.97 8.55
CA LEU A 20 -15.84 2.57 9.88
C LEU A 20 -15.01 3.86 9.92
N GLY A 21 -14.44 4.32 8.81
CA GLY A 21 -13.58 5.50 8.86
C GLY A 21 -13.47 6.24 7.53
N GLU A 22 -13.05 7.49 7.64
CA GLU A 22 -12.69 8.32 6.47
C GLU A 22 -11.40 7.85 5.84
N LEU A 23 -10.51 7.26 6.64
CA LEU A 23 -9.21 6.74 6.25
C LEU A 23 -9.02 5.32 6.79
N VAL A 24 -8.69 4.41 5.91
CA VAL A 24 -8.25 3.04 6.22
C VAL A 24 -6.76 2.93 5.92
N ILE A 25 -5.99 2.38 6.84
CA ILE A 25 -4.56 2.13 6.65
C ILE A 25 -4.36 0.61 6.63
N ASP A 26 -3.91 0.10 5.48
CA ASP A 26 -3.49 -1.29 5.33
C ASP A 26 -1.96 -1.36 5.41
N ALA A 27 -1.46 -1.82 6.54
CA ALA A 27 -0.04 -2.03 6.83
C ALA A 27 0.25 -3.51 7.13
N THR A 28 -0.56 -4.42 6.61
CA THR A 28 -0.43 -5.85 6.89
C THR A 28 0.68 -6.52 6.09
N GLY A 29 1.02 -5.97 4.92
CA GLY A 29 1.93 -6.61 3.96
C GLY A 29 1.32 -7.82 3.24
N GLU A 30 0.05 -8.15 3.53
CA GLU A 30 -0.66 -9.28 2.94
C GLU A 30 -1.29 -8.88 1.60
N GLU A 31 -0.69 -9.31 0.51
CA GLU A 31 -1.13 -8.93 -0.84
C GLU A 31 -2.60 -9.30 -1.12
N ALA A 32 -3.00 -10.51 -0.71
CA ALA A 32 -4.37 -10.96 -0.92
C ALA A 32 -5.41 -10.10 -0.17
N LEU A 33 -5.08 -9.65 1.03
CA LEU A 33 -5.93 -8.74 1.80
C LEU A 33 -5.97 -7.34 1.16
N SER A 34 -4.82 -6.80 0.77
CA SER A 34 -4.73 -5.51 0.08
C SER A 34 -5.54 -5.50 -1.21
N GLU A 35 -5.48 -6.58 -2.01
CA GLU A 35 -6.31 -6.72 -3.20
C GLU A 35 -7.80 -6.80 -2.86
N ALA A 36 -8.19 -7.57 -1.84
CA ALA A 36 -9.58 -7.67 -1.41
C ALA A 36 -10.13 -6.31 -0.94
N ILE A 37 -9.35 -5.54 -0.17
CA ILE A 37 -9.67 -4.16 0.22
C ILE A 37 -9.86 -3.28 -1.02
N ASN A 38 -8.93 -3.35 -1.98
CA ASN A 38 -8.99 -2.57 -3.21
C ASN A 38 -10.24 -2.88 -4.04
N PHE A 39 -10.55 -4.16 -4.27
CA PHE A 39 -11.74 -4.57 -5.03
C PHE A 39 -13.02 -4.16 -4.31
N HIS A 40 -13.09 -4.35 -3.00
CA HIS A 40 -14.26 -3.94 -2.22
C HIS A 40 -14.46 -2.43 -2.26
N ARG A 41 -13.40 -1.62 -2.03
CA ARG A 41 -13.47 -0.17 -2.17
C ARG A 41 -14.04 0.25 -3.52
N LEU A 42 -13.54 -0.34 -4.60
CA LEU A 42 -13.95 0.00 -5.97
C LEU A 42 -15.37 -0.49 -6.31
N SER A 43 -15.92 -1.46 -5.58
CA SER A 43 -17.31 -1.90 -5.74
C SER A 43 -18.32 -0.93 -5.12
N LEU A 44 -17.89 -0.05 -4.23
CA LEU A 44 -18.73 0.96 -3.61
C LEU A 44 -19.01 2.12 -4.59
N PRO A 45 -20.17 2.80 -4.46
CA PRO A 45 -20.40 4.07 -5.14
C PRO A 45 -19.29 5.07 -4.84
N ALA A 46 -18.87 5.88 -5.81
CA ALA A 46 -17.73 6.79 -5.66
C ALA A 46 -17.80 7.68 -4.41
N ALA A 47 -18.98 8.18 -4.07
CA ALA A 47 -19.21 9.02 -2.89
C ALA A 47 -19.11 8.26 -1.55
N ALA A 48 -19.16 6.93 -1.56
CA ALA A 48 -19.09 6.09 -0.37
C ALA A 48 -17.72 5.38 -0.22
N ARG A 49 -16.78 5.66 -1.12
CA ARG A 49 -15.46 5.03 -1.10
C ARG A 49 -14.60 5.64 0.00
N PRO A 50 -14.13 4.85 0.97
CA PRO A 50 -13.15 5.34 1.92
C PRO A 50 -11.83 5.66 1.22
N ILE A 51 -11.05 6.56 1.80
CA ILE A 51 -9.64 6.70 1.46
C ILE A 51 -8.91 5.47 1.99
N VAL A 52 -8.05 4.88 1.17
CA VAL A 52 -7.21 3.77 1.64
C VAL A 52 -5.74 4.11 1.39
N GLN A 53 -4.94 4.01 2.44
CA GLN A 53 -3.49 4.07 2.37
C GLN A 53 -2.94 2.64 2.51
N TYR A 54 -2.24 2.19 1.48
CA TYR A 54 -1.52 0.92 1.50
C TYR A 54 -0.06 1.18 1.84
N VAL A 55 0.49 0.40 2.77
CA VAL A 55 1.86 0.54 3.27
C VAL A 55 2.55 -0.82 3.21
N TRP A 56 3.68 -0.90 2.53
CA TRP A 56 4.43 -2.15 2.45
C TRP A 56 5.93 -1.94 2.38
N VAL A 57 6.64 -3.02 2.65
CA VAL A 57 8.10 -3.12 2.58
C VAL A 57 8.45 -4.07 1.44
N THR A 58 9.45 -3.75 0.66
CA THR A 58 9.92 -4.57 -0.46
C THR A 58 11.43 -4.83 -0.39
N GLY A 59 11.89 -5.83 -1.14
CA GLY A 59 13.30 -6.12 -1.30
C GLY A 59 14.00 -6.47 -0.01
N GLN A 60 13.42 -7.33 0.82
CA GLN A 60 13.99 -7.70 2.12
C GLN A 60 14.27 -6.49 3.04
N GLY A 61 13.40 -5.51 2.98
CA GLY A 61 13.53 -4.31 3.81
C GLY A 61 14.33 -3.17 3.17
N GLN A 62 14.76 -3.30 1.92
CA GLN A 62 15.56 -2.26 1.27
C GLN A 62 14.77 -1.04 0.81
N CYS A 63 13.46 -1.17 0.68
CA CYS A 63 12.59 -0.08 0.27
C CYS A 63 11.25 -0.14 0.99
N THR A 64 10.73 1.02 1.34
CA THR A 64 9.36 1.17 1.84
C THR A 64 8.54 1.98 0.87
N GLN A 65 7.29 1.60 0.70
CA GLN A 65 6.39 2.22 -0.26
C GLN A 65 5.03 2.46 0.36
N VAL A 66 4.40 3.56 -0.02
CA VAL A 66 3.02 3.87 0.34
C VAL A 66 2.24 4.31 -0.89
N LEU A 67 0.99 3.89 -0.97
CA LEU A 67 0.05 4.29 -2.00
C LEU A 67 -1.22 4.85 -1.34
N TRP A 68 -1.59 6.06 -1.74
CA TRP A 68 -2.83 6.71 -1.32
C TRP A 68 -3.89 6.60 -2.41
N THR A 69 -5.05 6.07 -2.08
CA THR A 69 -6.15 5.89 -3.03
C THR A 69 -7.38 6.66 -2.59
N ASP A 70 -7.56 7.85 -3.14
CA ASP A 70 -8.68 8.75 -2.88
C ASP A 70 -9.46 9.12 -4.14
N SER A 71 -8.94 8.80 -5.32
CA SER A 71 -9.48 9.23 -6.61
C SER A 71 -9.41 8.11 -7.64
N ASP A 72 -10.42 8.04 -8.50
CA ASP A 72 -10.46 7.09 -9.63
C ASP A 72 -9.56 7.52 -10.80
N ARG A 73 -9.03 8.74 -10.75
CA ARG A 73 -8.07 9.25 -11.74
C ARG A 73 -6.64 8.78 -11.48
N GLN A 74 -6.41 8.12 -10.35
CA GLN A 74 -5.11 7.62 -9.93
C GLN A 74 -5.09 6.09 -9.92
N ALA A 75 -3.89 5.53 -9.98
CA ALA A 75 -3.71 4.09 -9.89
C ALA A 75 -4.32 3.53 -8.61
N CYS A 76 -5.07 2.44 -8.73
CA CYS A 76 -5.50 1.65 -7.59
C CYS A 76 -4.38 0.67 -7.17
N TYR A 77 -4.56 -0.04 -6.05
CA TYR A 77 -3.56 -1.02 -5.59
C TYR A 77 -3.25 -2.07 -6.67
N ARG A 78 -4.26 -2.60 -7.36
CA ARG A 78 -4.06 -3.57 -8.45
C ARG A 78 -3.20 -3.02 -9.59
N CYS A 79 -3.33 -1.74 -9.94
CA CYS A 79 -2.47 -1.09 -10.92
C CYS A 79 -0.99 -1.09 -10.54
N MET A 80 -0.68 -1.11 -9.24
CA MET A 80 0.70 -1.11 -8.74
C MET A 80 1.33 -2.51 -8.76
N ARG A 81 0.49 -3.55 -8.76
CA ARG A 81 0.94 -4.95 -8.72
C ARG A 81 1.26 -5.54 -10.08
N GLN A 82 0.94 -4.85 -11.16
CA GLN A 82 1.08 -5.35 -12.52
C GLN A 82 1.64 -4.29 -13.46
N ASN A 83 2.52 -4.71 -14.35
CA ASN A 83 2.86 -4.00 -15.58
C ASN A 83 1.89 -4.40 -16.71
N ASP A 84 2.04 -3.76 -17.87
CA ASP A 84 1.25 -4.07 -19.08
C ASP A 84 1.40 -5.55 -19.51
N ASP A 85 2.55 -6.18 -19.19
CA ASP A 85 2.81 -7.62 -19.44
C ASP A 85 2.16 -8.54 -18.39
N ALA A 86 1.54 -7.98 -17.34
CA ALA A 86 0.92 -8.69 -16.22
C ALA A 86 1.84 -9.65 -15.44
N ARG A 87 3.16 -9.61 -15.67
CA ARG A 87 4.13 -10.54 -15.08
C ARG A 87 4.98 -9.90 -14.00
N THR A 88 5.25 -8.62 -14.12
CA THR A 88 6.11 -7.88 -13.19
C THR A 88 5.34 -6.79 -12.45
N PRO A 89 5.71 -6.46 -11.21
CA PRO A 89 5.18 -5.27 -10.54
C PRO A 89 5.50 -4.00 -11.33
N ARG A 90 4.56 -3.06 -11.36
CA ARG A 90 4.69 -1.80 -12.12
C ARG A 90 5.94 -0.99 -11.73
N PHE A 91 6.34 -1.08 -10.48
CA PHE A 91 7.54 -0.45 -9.96
C PHE A 91 8.48 -1.51 -9.41
N ASP A 92 9.05 -2.28 -10.33
CA ASP A 92 10.06 -3.25 -9.98
C ASP A 92 11.36 -2.54 -9.55
N LEU A 93 11.86 -2.97 -8.40
CA LEU A 93 13.09 -2.45 -7.81
C LEU A 93 14.34 -3.15 -8.34
N GLY A 94 14.19 -4.18 -9.18
CA GLY A 94 15.31 -5.01 -9.61
C GLY A 94 15.97 -5.81 -8.48
N LEU A 95 15.26 -5.97 -7.37
CA LEU A 95 15.74 -6.70 -6.21
C LEU A 95 15.37 -8.17 -6.31
N PRO A 96 16.18 -9.07 -5.71
CA PRO A 96 15.79 -10.45 -5.56
C PRO A 96 14.43 -10.55 -4.89
N GLN A 97 13.61 -11.51 -5.32
CA GLN A 97 12.35 -11.79 -4.64
C GLN A 97 12.61 -12.08 -3.16
N ASN A 98 11.68 -11.67 -2.32
CA ASN A 98 11.77 -11.93 -0.88
C ASN A 98 11.97 -13.43 -0.65
N HIS A 99 13.04 -13.79 0.02
CA HIS A 99 13.22 -15.16 0.49
C HIS A 99 12.41 -15.31 1.76
N GLU A 100 11.36 -16.12 1.68
CA GLU A 100 10.65 -16.55 2.88
C GLU A 100 11.53 -17.54 3.64
N ILE A 101 11.73 -17.28 4.92
CA ILE A 101 12.32 -18.25 5.84
C ILE A 101 11.17 -18.95 6.55
N VAL A 102 11.16 -20.27 6.47
CA VAL A 102 10.21 -21.10 7.20
C VAL A 102 10.83 -21.49 8.53
N ASN A 103 10.21 -21.02 9.62
CA ASN A 103 10.59 -21.44 10.96
C ASN A 103 9.37 -22.08 11.65
N GLY A 104 9.40 -23.40 11.76
CA GLY A 104 8.25 -24.18 12.19
C GLY A 104 7.10 -24.10 11.18
N CYS A 105 5.92 -23.68 11.61
CA CYS A 105 4.74 -23.54 10.76
C CYS A 105 4.54 -22.10 10.21
N GLN A 106 5.49 -21.19 10.41
CA GLN A 106 5.40 -19.82 9.97
C GLN A 106 6.46 -19.50 8.92
N ALA A 107 5.99 -18.95 7.79
CA ALA A 107 6.85 -18.33 6.81
C ALA A 107 6.92 -16.82 7.07
N PHE A 108 8.12 -16.25 7.05
CA PHE A 108 8.30 -14.80 7.18
C PHE A 108 9.48 -14.32 6.33
N THR A 109 9.40 -13.08 5.90
CA THR A 109 10.52 -12.43 5.23
C THR A 109 11.32 -11.64 6.27
N PRO A 110 12.57 -12.04 6.55
CA PRO A 110 13.38 -11.32 7.52
C PRO A 110 13.83 -9.96 6.96
N TYR A 111 13.62 -8.93 7.74
CA TYR A 111 14.18 -7.59 7.48
C TYR A 111 14.46 -6.86 8.79
N ALA A 112 15.35 -5.87 8.72
CA ALA A 112 15.70 -5.08 9.89
C ALA A 112 14.50 -4.26 10.40
N VAL A 113 14.41 -4.06 11.70
CA VAL A 113 13.37 -3.26 12.39
C VAL A 113 13.27 -1.83 11.82
N SER A 114 14.36 -1.30 11.26
CA SER A 114 14.36 0.00 10.56
C SER A 114 13.43 0.08 9.37
N ALA A 115 13.14 -1.04 8.70
CA ALA A 115 12.25 -1.06 7.54
C ALA A 115 10.79 -0.73 7.91
N PRO A 116 10.12 -1.42 8.86
CA PRO A 116 8.77 -1.04 9.28
C PRO A 116 8.72 0.34 9.95
N MET A 117 9.77 0.77 10.66
CA MET A 117 9.85 2.13 11.20
C MET A 117 9.86 3.18 10.07
N SER A 118 10.65 2.94 9.01
CA SER A 118 10.68 3.80 7.83
C SER A 118 9.35 3.81 7.09
N ALA A 119 8.66 2.66 6.99
CA ALA A 119 7.35 2.55 6.40
C ALA A 119 6.31 3.37 7.19
N SER A 120 6.32 3.25 8.51
CA SER A 120 5.45 4.01 9.40
C SER A 120 5.69 5.51 9.27
N ALA A 121 6.95 5.95 9.26
CA ALA A 121 7.28 7.36 9.08
C ALA A 121 6.79 7.89 7.73
N LEU A 122 6.98 7.14 6.64
CA LEU A 122 6.53 7.53 5.31
C LEU A 122 5.00 7.62 5.22
N ALA A 123 4.29 6.71 5.89
CA ALA A 123 2.84 6.72 5.97
C ALA A 123 2.32 7.94 6.76
N ILE A 124 2.94 8.25 7.89
CA ILE A 124 2.59 9.42 8.72
C ILE A 124 2.84 10.72 7.94
N ASP A 125 3.97 10.85 7.23
CA ASP A 125 4.27 12.01 6.39
C ASP A 125 3.19 12.24 5.32
N GLN A 126 2.62 11.17 4.78
CA GLN A 126 1.54 11.28 3.80
C GLN A 126 0.21 11.68 4.44
N ILE A 127 -0.12 11.14 5.62
CA ILE A 127 -1.30 11.54 6.41
C ILE A 127 -1.19 13.02 6.81
N ALA A 128 -0.03 13.46 7.27
CA ALA A 128 0.21 14.86 7.62
C ALA A 128 0.01 15.80 6.41
N ALA A 129 0.49 15.40 5.24
CA ALA A 129 0.26 16.14 4.00
C ALA A 129 -1.22 16.22 3.64
N TRP A 130 -1.98 15.12 3.79
CA TRP A 130 -3.42 15.10 3.57
C TRP A 130 -4.17 16.03 4.53
N LEU A 131 -3.85 15.99 5.82
CA LEU A 131 -4.42 16.91 6.83
C LEU A 131 -4.09 18.36 6.53
N GLY A 132 -2.96 18.63 5.90
CA GLY A 132 -2.55 19.95 5.41
C GLY A 132 -3.21 20.38 4.10
N GLY A 133 -4.14 19.59 3.55
CA GLY A 133 -4.89 19.91 2.34
C GLY A 133 -4.25 19.47 1.03
N GLY A 134 -3.16 18.67 1.07
CA GLY A 134 -2.53 18.16 -0.14
C GLY A 134 -1.81 16.82 0.07
N VAL A 135 -2.22 15.78 -0.63
CA VAL A 135 -1.67 14.43 -0.49
C VAL A 135 -0.69 14.05 -1.61
N SER A 136 -0.64 14.84 -2.69
CA SER A 136 0.29 14.58 -3.81
C SER A 136 1.76 14.73 -3.36
N PRO A 137 2.66 13.85 -3.81
CA PRO A 137 2.40 12.68 -4.64
C PRO A 137 1.74 11.53 -3.84
N ARG A 138 0.81 10.81 -4.49
CA ARG A 138 0.05 9.72 -3.89
C ARG A 138 0.82 8.41 -3.76
N PHE A 139 1.76 8.17 -4.64
CA PHE A 139 2.74 7.11 -4.49
C PHE A 139 4.04 7.70 -3.98
N ARG A 140 4.46 7.21 -2.83
CA ARG A 140 5.74 7.61 -2.22
C ARG A 140 6.57 6.38 -1.93
N THR A 141 7.88 6.55 -2.06
CA THR A 141 8.86 5.49 -1.84
C THR A 141 10.05 6.07 -1.08
N ARG A 142 10.62 5.26 -0.21
CA ARG A 142 11.85 5.61 0.52
C ARG A 142 12.79 4.42 0.50
N MET A 143 13.97 4.65 -0.06
CA MET A 143 15.05 3.68 -0.01
C MET A 143 15.69 3.69 1.38
N ILE A 144 16.01 2.51 1.88
CA ILE A 144 16.82 2.35 3.09
C ILE A 144 18.28 2.53 2.71
N GLU A 145 19.07 3.16 3.56
CA GLU A 145 20.49 3.38 3.35
C GLU A 145 21.22 2.06 3.04
N GLY A 146 22.12 2.09 2.06
CA GLY A 146 22.82 0.90 1.60
C GLY A 146 22.02 0.02 0.62
N SER A 147 20.80 0.37 0.26
CA SER A 147 20.04 -0.36 -0.74
C SER A 147 20.69 -0.28 -2.11
N THR A 148 20.76 -1.43 -2.79
CA THR A 148 21.20 -1.56 -4.19
C THR A 148 20.02 -1.50 -5.18
N ALA A 149 18.81 -1.32 -4.67
CA ALA A 149 17.61 -1.25 -5.47
C ALA A 149 17.59 -0.03 -6.38
N ARG A 150 16.87 -0.17 -7.52
CA ARG A 150 16.60 0.96 -8.40
C ARG A 150 15.83 2.04 -7.64
N GLN A 151 16.33 3.27 -7.67
CA GLN A 151 15.61 4.40 -7.09
C GLN A 151 14.33 4.69 -7.86
N LEU A 152 13.23 4.70 -7.13
CA LEU A 152 11.93 5.13 -7.62
C LEU A 152 11.67 6.58 -7.19
N LYS A 153 10.89 7.28 -8.01
CA LYS A 153 10.47 8.66 -7.69
C LYS A 153 9.09 8.65 -7.03
N ASN A 154 8.90 9.55 -6.09
CA ASN A 154 7.57 9.90 -5.60
C ASN A 154 6.77 10.53 -6.74
N GLN A 155 5.56 10.05 -7.00
CA GLN A 155 4.77 10.50 -8.15
C GLN A 155 3.28 10.19 -7.98
N ASP A 156 2.45 10.93 -8.69
CA ASP A 156 1.09 10.51 -8.96
C ASP A 156 1.09 9.54 -10.14
N VAL A 157 0.48 8.38 -9.96
CA VAL A 157 0.51 7.28 -10.93
C VAL A 157 -0.85 7.16 -11.60
N SER A 158 -0.88 7.18 -12.91
CA SER A 158 -2.10 6.97 -13.69
C SER A 158 -2.58 5.51 -13.61
N PRO A 159 -3.89 5.27 -13.73
CA PRO A 159 -4.42 3.91 -13.83
C PRO A 159 -3.76 3.13 -14.98
N LEU A 160 -3.56 1.84 -14.76
CA LEU A 160 -3.09 0.94 -15.80
C LEU A 160 -4.22 0.71 -16.80
N LYS A 161 -3.94 0.85 -18.10
CA LYS A 161 -4.93 0.59 -19.16
C LYS A 161 -5.41 -0.86 -19.09
N GLY A 162 -6.72 -1.05 -19.04
CA GLY A 162 -7.31 -2.38 -18.90
C GLY A 162 -7.18 -3.03 -17.52
N CYS A 163 -6.87 -2.23 -16.49
CA CYS A 163 -6.83 -2.76 -15.13
C CYS A 163 -8.18 -3.40 -14.75
N PRO A 164 -8.21 -4.70 -14.37
CA PRO A 164 -9.46 -5.41 -14.11
C PRO A 164 -10.20 -4.90 -12.87
N ALA A 165 -9.54 -4.11 -12.02
CA ALA A 165 -10.13 -3.56 -10.82
C ALA A 165 -10.75 -2.18 -11.03
N CYS A 166 -10.02 -1.22 -11.63
CA CYS A 166 -10.47 0.17 -11.72
C CYS A 166 -10.87 0.62 -13.13
N GLN A 167 -10.54 -0.15 -14.17
CA GLN A 167 -10.92 0.12 -15.55
C GLN A 167 -11.75 -1.05 -16.09
N LYS A 168 -12.90 -1.31 -15.47
CA LYS A 168 -13.89 -2.23 -16.02
C LYS A 168 -14.40 -1.64 -17.34
N GLN A 169 -14.23 -2.39 -18.40
CA GLN A 169 -14.86 -2.10 -19.71
C GLN A 169 -16.37 -2.13 -19.57
#